data_ec6e37933a7919e4d70a64f1a2db7b2a
#
_entry.id   ec6e37933a7919e4d70a64f1a2db7b2a
#
_cell.length_a   1.000
_cell.length_b   1.000
_cell.length_c   1.000
_cell.angle_alpha   90.00
_cell.angle_beta   90.00
_cell.angle_gamma   90.00
#
_symmetry.space_group_name_H-M   'P 1'
#
loop_
_entity.id
_entity.type
_entity.pdbx_description
1 polymer ?
#
loop_
_entity_poly.entity_id
_entity_poly.type
_entity_poly.pdbx_seq_one_letter_code
_entity_poly.pdbx_strand_id
1 'polypeptide(L)'
;MNLPVSRVFAVLSFCAAISLADDTSKVESVEIADGGYRFTVDTTEAPDLTEWSHTQLIPVLQKWYPQIVQMLPSDGFAAPKTFSITFTDRYKGVAATGGNRIECNPAWYRTQLKGEAIGSIVHELVHVAQQYRRRAPGWLVEGVPDYIRWYLYEPQSKGCEIPPRRAASARFDGSYRVSANFLNFVIGKYDKDLIKELNSAMREGKYDAGIWKTRTSHTVEELAEEWKKSLEGGHTAATP
;
A
#
# COMPACT_ATOMS: atom_id res chain seq x y z
N MET A 1 -71.58 -35.67 -41.16
CA MET A 1 -71.92 -34.57 -40.24
C MET A 1 -70.86 -34.64 -39.14
N ASN A 2 -69.69 -33.95 -39.35
CA ASN A 2 -68.56 -34.00 -38.46
C ASN A 2 -68.49 -32.70 -37.63
N LEU A 3 -68.54 -32.83 -36.32
CA LEU A 3 -68.36 -31.72 -35.39
C LEU A 3 -66.85 -31.51 -35.04
N PRO A 4 -66.36 -30.30 -34.99
CA PRO A 4 -64.96 -30.06 -34.66
C PRO A 4 -64.76 -30.08 -33.14
N VAL A 5 -63.65 -30.74 -32.74
CA VAL A 5 -63.17 -30.80 -31.36
C VAL A 5 -62.33 -29.51 -31.07
N SER A 6 -62.82 -28.62 -30.19
CA SER A 6 -62.12 -27.48 -29.69
C SER A 6 -61.03 -27.94 -28.69
N ARG A 7 -59.79 -27.68 -29.00
CA ARG A 7 -58.64 -27.78 -28.06
C ARG A 7 -58.52 -26.52 -27.26
N VAL A 8 -58.71 -26.59 -25.95
CA VAL A 8 -58.45 -25.58 -25.01
C VAL A 8 -56.94 -25.63 -24.65
N PHE A 9 -56.18 -24.61 -25.01
CA PHE A 9 -54.80 -24.46 -24.54
C PHE A 9 -54.83 -23.78 -23.17
N ALA A 10 -54.42 -24.50 -22.13
CA ALA A 10 -54.16 -23.93 -20.82
C ALA A 10 -52.75 -23.26 -20.85
N VAL A 11 -52.69 -21.93 -20.73
CA VAL A 11 -51.45 -21.19 -20.56
C VAL A 11 -51.10 -21.25 -19.09
N LEU A 12 -50.09 -22.06 -18.75
CA LEU A 12 -49.49 -22.08 -17.44
C LEU A 12 -48.57 -20.88 -17.35
N SER A 13 -49.01 -19.86 -16.64
CA SER A 13 -48.14 -18.67 -16.28
C SER A 13 -47.16 -19.09 -15.19
N PHE A 14 -45.90 -19.27 -15.57
CA PHE A 14 -44.82 -19.54 -14.62
C PHE A 14 -44.39 -18.18 -14.05
N CYS A 15 -44.90 -17.82 -12.87
CA CYS A 15 -44.33 -16.73 -12.06
C CYS A 15 -42.99 -17.19 -11.51
N ALA A 16 -41.90 -16.79 -12.17
CA ALA A 16 -40.58 -16.89 -11.59
C ALA A 16 -40.54 -15.89 -10.44
N ALA A 17 -40.55 -16.36 -9.19
CA ALA A 17 -40.23 -15.59 -8.02
C ALA A 17 -38.75 -15.27 -8.11
N ILE A 18 -38.40 -14.03 -8.47
CA ILE A 18 -37.07 -13.49 -8.29
C ILE A 18 -36.88 -13.34 -6.78
N SER A 19 -36.19 -14.30 -6.17
CA SER A 19 -35.67 -14.17 -4.83
C SER A 19 -34.58 -13.07 -4.88
N LEU A 20 -34.92 -11.88 -4.45
CA LEU A 20 -33.93 -10.87 -4.06
C LEU A 20 -33.26 -11.41 -2.80
N ALA A 21 -32.17 -12.17 -2.99
CA ALA A 21 -31.23 -12.40 -1.91
C ALA A 21 -30.72 -11.01 -1.53
N ASP A 22 -31.07 -10.55 -0.37
CA ASP A 22 -30.50 -9.36 0.29
C ASP A 22 -29.03 -9.70 0.54
N ASP A 23 -28.15 -9.39 -0.42
CA ASP A 23 -26.72 -9.58 -0.30
C ASP A 23 -26.21 -8.49 0.68
N THR A 24 -26.31 -8.81 1.96
CA THR A 24 -25.81 -7.95 3.03
C THR A 24 -24.30 -7.90 3.09
N SER A 25 -23.62 -8.75 2.33
CA SER A 25 -22.15 -8.76 2.22
C SER A 25 -21.66 -7.54 1.42
N LYS A 26 -20.79 -6.76 2.01
CA LYS A 26 -20.09 -5.65 1.36
C LYS A 26 -18.63 -6.03 1.11
N VAL A 27 -18.39 -7.26 0.68
CA VAL A 27 -17.08 -7.80 0.32
C VAL A 27 -16.96 -7.86 -1.19
N GLU A 28 -16.05 -7.06 -1.73
CA GLU A 28 -15.73 -7.07 -3.16
C GLU A 28 -14.44 -7.86 -3.39
N SER A 29 -14.49 -8.84 -4.31
CA SER A 29 -13.33 -9.63 -4.73
C SER A 29 -12.83 -9.14 -6.09
N VAL A 30 -11.56 -8.79 -6.18
CA VAL A 30 -10.96 -8.16 -7.34
C VAL A 30 -9.75 -8.97 -7.80
N GLU A 31 -9.65 -9.20 -9.10
CA GLU A 31 -8.50 -9.82 -9.73
C GLU A 31 -7.61 -8.76 -10.40
N ILE A 32 -6.29 -8.96 -10.31
CA ILE A 32 -5.28 -8.21 -11.04
C ILE A 32 -4.65 -9.17 -12.03
N ALA A 33 -4.94 -8.99 -13.31
CA ALA A 33 -4.44 -9.87 -14.37
C ALA A 33 -2.91 -9.84 -14.45
N ASP A 34 -2.32 -8.66 -14.32
CA ASP A 34 -0.87 -8.51 -14.24
C ASP A 34 -0.35 -9.14 -12.93
N GLY A 35 0.45 -10.19 -13.09
CA GLY A 35 1.00 -10.97 -11.98
C GLY A 35 0.05 -11.99 -11.34
N GLY A 36 -1.21 -12.10 -11.76
CA GLY A 36 -2.18 -13.07 -11.25
C GLY A 36 -2.46 -12.90 -9.76
N TYR A 37 -2.66 -11.66 -9.31
CA TYR A 37 -3.00 -11.33 -7.92
C TYR A 37 -4.52 -11.26 -7.75
N ARG A 38 -4.97 -11.47 -6.52
CA ARG A 38 -6.37 -11.30 -6.11
C ARG A 38 -6.41 -10.61 -4.74
N PHE A 39 -7.38 -9.72 -4.55
CA PHE A 39 -7.62 -9.14 -3.23
C PHE A 39 -9.12 -9.00 -2.95
N THR A 40 -9.44 -8.83 -1.67
CA THR A 40 -10.80 -8.51 -1.23
C THR A 40 -10.79 -7.19 -0.48
N VAL A 41 -11.86 -6.41 -0.68
CA VAL A 41 -12.15 -5.22 0.12
C VAL A 41 -13.46 -5.47 0.85
N ASP A 42 -13.40 -5.46 2.17
CA ASP A 42 -14.54 -5.71 3.05
C ASP A 42 -14.96 -4.42 3.74
N THR A 43 -16.12 -3.90 3.36
CA THR A 43 -16.76 -2.72 3.93
C THR A 43 -18.02 -3.07 4.74
N THR A 44 -18.17 -4.34 5.17
CA THR A 44 -19.37 -4.81 5.89
C THR A 44 -19.66 -3.99 7.15
N GLU A 45 -18.62 -3.64 7.94
CA GLU A 45 -18.73 -2.75 9.13
C GLU A 45 -18.72 -1.26 8.76
N ALA A 46 -18.53 -0.90 7.47
CA ALA A 46 -18.47 0.49 6.98
C ALA A 46 -19.13 0.64 5.61
N PRO A 47 -20.44 0.35 5.46
CA PRO A 47 -21.11 0.29 4.17
C PRO A 47 -21.15 1.66 3.44
N ASP A 48 -20.98 2.75 4.14
CA ASP A 48 -20.84 4.10 3.59
C ASP A 48 -19.52 4.31 2.82
N LEU A 49 -18.51 3.46 3.05
CA LEU A 49 -17.24 3.49 2.31
C LEU A 49 -17.23 2.60 1.06
N THR A 50 -18.31 1.83 0.78
CA THR A 50 -18.36 0.88 -0.34
C THR A 50 -18.15 1.58 -1.68
N GLU A 51 -18.90 2.63 -1.97
CA GLU A 51 -18.81 3.36 -3.25
C GLU A 51 -17.44 4.01 -3.44
N TRP A 52 -16.88 4.61 -2.39
CA TRP A 52 -15.54 5.17 -2.42
C TRP A 52 -14.48 4.08 -2.65
N SER A 53 -14.61 2.94 -1.99
CA SER A 53 -13.70 1.81 -2.17
C SER A 53 -13.74 1.31 -3.61
N HIS A 54 -14.93 1.13 -4.18
CA HIS A 54 -15.12 0.68 -5.55
C HIS A 54 -14.53 1.66 -6.57
N THR A 55 -14.86 2.96 -6.45
CA THR A 55 -14.54 3.95 -7.48
C THR A 55 -13.15 4.56 -7.35
N GLN A 56 -12.57 4.60 -6.15
CA GLN A 56 -11.33 5.31 -5.89
C GLN A 56 -10.19 4.40 -5.38
N LEU A 57 -10.47 3.53 -4.42
CA LEU A 57 -9.44 2.70 -3.81
C LEU A 57 -9.03 1.54 -4.74
N ILE A 58 -9.98 0.71 -5.17
CA ILE A 58 -9.72 -0.50 -5.96
C ILE A 58 -8.88 -0.24 -7.21
N PRO A 59 -9.14 0.79 -8.04
CA PRO A 59 -8.31 1.09 -9.20
C PRO A 59 -6.84 1.39 -8.84
N VAL A 60 -6.59 2.02 -7.69
CA VAL A 60 -5.23 2.29 -7.21
C VAL A 60 -4.55 0.99 -6.80
N LEU A 61 -5.23 0.10 -6.08
CA LEU A 61 -4.68 -1.18 -5.65
C LEU A 61 -4.31 -2.07 -6.85
N GLN A 62 -5.18 -2.13 -7.87
CA GLN A 62 -4.94 -2.86 -9.10
C GLN A 62 -3.69 -2.39 -9.83
N LYS A 63 -3.47 -1.09 -9.86
CA LYS A 63 -2.31 -0.48 -10.49
C LYS A 63 -1.03 -0.63 -9.66
N TRP A 64 -1.12 -0.38 -8.34
CA TRP A 64 0.08 -0.19 -7.52
C TRP A 64 0.63 -1.47 -6.92
N TYR A 65 -0.17 -2.48 -6.61
CA TYR A 65 0.37 -3.71 -6.03
C TYR A 65 1.41 -4.41 -6.93
N PRO A 66 1.16 -4.61 -8.25
CA PRO A 66 2.19 -5.16 -9.14
C PRO A 66 3.47 -4.31 -9.20
N GLN A 67 3.32 -2.98 -9.22
CA GLN A 67 4.47 -2.06 -9.22
C GLN A 67 5.30 -2.16 -7.94
N ILE A 68 4.64 -2.19 -6.78
CA ILE A 68 5.30 -2.37 -5.47
C ILE A 68 6.08 -3.70 -5.45
N VAL A 69 5.48 -4.78 -5.94
CA VAL A 69 6.16 -6.08 -6.02
C VAL A 69 7.40 -6.01 -6.90
N GLN A 70 7.35 -5.30 -8.04
CA GLN A 70 8.49 -5.09 -8.93
C GLN A 70 9.59 -4.21 -8.29
N MET A 71 9.22 -3.24 -7.45
CA MET A 71 10.18 -2.40 -6.72
C MET A 71 10.91 -3.16 -5.60
N LEU A 72 10.30 -4.23 -5.10
CA LEU A 72 10.78 -4.99 -3.95
C LEU A 72 11.13 -6.46 -4.30
N PRO A 73 12.01 -6.70 -5.29
CA PRO A 73 12.40 -8.05 -5.65
C PRO A 73 13.32 -8.67 -4.59
N SER A 74 13.39 -9.99 -4.55
CA SER A 74 14.52 -10.76 -4.00
C SER A 74 14.48 -12.17 -4.54
N ASP A 75 15.66 -12.81 -4.62
CA ASP A 75 15.80 -14.13 -5.20
C ASP A 75 14.99 -15.18 -4.44
N GLY A 76 14.28 -16.02 -5.19
CA GLY A 76 13.47 -17.11 -4.61
C GLY A 76 12.24 -16.65 -3.82
N PHE A 77 11.91 -15.36 -3.83
CA PHE A 77 10.72 -14.85 -3.16
C PHE A 77 9.60 -14.55 -4.15
N ALA A 78 8.39 -14.99 -3.81
CA ALA A 78 7.16 -14.57 -4.48
C ALA A 78 6.29 -13.79 -3.49
N ALA A 79 5.89 -12.58 -3.86
CA ALA A 79 4.97 -11.79 -3.07
C ALA A 79 3.61 -12.50 -2.92
N PRO A 80 2.86 -12.26 -1.85
CA PRO A 80 1.53 -12.83 -1.66
C PRO A 80 0.63 -12.62 -2.88
N LYS A 81 0.11 -13.74 -3.42
CA LYS A 81 -0.84 -13.68 -4.55
C LYS A 81 -2.24 -13.25 -4.14
N THR A 82 -2.52 -13.35 -2.85
CA THR A 82 -3.82 -12.94 -2.28
C THR A 82 -3.61 -12.08 -1.05
N PHE A 83 -4.42 -11.04 -0.89
CA PHE A 83 -4.46 -10.20 0.30
C PHE A 83 -5.88 -9.67 0.55
N SER A 84 -6.12 -9.13 1.73
CA SER A 84 -7.42 -8.55 2.09
C SER A 84 -7.27 -7.19 2.76
N ILE A 85 -8.27 -6.34 2.57
CA ILE A 85 -8.43 -5.06 3.23
C ILE A 85 -9.78 -5.09 3.91
N THR A 86 -9.81 -4.86 5.22
CA THR A 86 -11.04 -4.89 6.02
C THR A 86 -11.19 -3.58 6.78
N PHE A 87 -12.31 -2.89 6.56
CA PHE A 87 -12.69 -1.74 7.36
C PHE A 87 -13.43 -2.22 8.60
N THR A 88 -12.80 -2.06 9.78
CA THR A 88 -13.35 -2.59 11.05
C THR A 88 -13.17 -1.65 12.22
N ASP A 89 -14.23 -1.48 13.01
CA ASP A 89 -14.20 -0.66 14.22
C ASP A 89 -13.35 -1.27 15.36
N ARG A 90 -12.88 -2.50 15.21
CA ARG A 90 -11.97 -3.16 16.16
C ARG A 90 -10.58 -2.54 16.14
N TYR A 91 -10.11 -2.08 14.97
CA TYR A 91 -8.82 -1.41 14.84
C TYR A 91 -8.96 0.10 15.16
N LYS A 92 -8.09 0.64 16.01
CA LYS A 92 -8.16 2.03 16.50
C LYS A 92 -7.07 2.95 15.98
N GLY A 93 -6.05 2.42 15.30
CA GLY A 93 -5.04 3.21 14.56
C GLY A 93 -5.59 3.76 13.25
N VAL A 94 -4.73 4.06 12.30
CA VAL A 94 -5.11 4.41 10.92
C VAL A 94 -5.40 3.15 10.13
N ALA A 95 -4.36 2.37 9.89
CA ALA A 95 -4.39 1.05 9.31
C ALA A 95 -3.20 0.24 9.84
N ALA A 96 -3.22 -1.07 9.67
CA ALA A 96 -2.09 -1.95 9.97
C ALA A 96 -2.12 -3.22 9.14
N THR A 97 -0.93 -3.69 8.76
CA THR A 97 -0.75 -4.93 8.02
C THR A 97 -0.27 -6.07 8.91
N GLY A 98 -0.97 -7.19 8.87
CA GLY A 98 -0.54 -8.46 9.46
C GLY A 98 -0.45 -9.56 8.40
N GLY A 99 0.77 -9.87 7.96
CA GLY A 99 0.98 -10.82 6.85
C GLY A 99 0.40 -10.31 5.53
N ASN A 100 -0.70 -10.89 5.08
CA ASN A 100 -1.41 -10.47 3.87
C ASN A 100 -2.79 -9.85 4.17
N ARG A 101 -3.01 -9.35 5.38
CA ARG A 101 -4.26 -8.70 5.79
C ARG A 101 -3.99 -7.29 6.26
N ILE A 102 -4.79 -6.35 5.78
CA ILE A 102 -4.79 -4.94 6.15
C ILE A 102 -6.09 -4.66 6.91
N GLU A 103 -5.99 -4.16 8.13
CA GLU A 103 -7.13 -3.68 8.92
C GLU A 103 -7.12 -2.16 8.93
N CYS A 104 -8.28 -1.55 8.63
CA CYS A 104 -8.46 -0.11 8.50
C CYS A 104 -9.50 0.41 9.49
N ASN A 105 -9.23 1.55 10.13
CA ASN A 105 -10.18 2.22 11.02
C ASN A 105 -11.17 3.09 10.21
N PRO A 106 -12.43 2.69 10.04
CA PRO A 106 -13.37 3.42 9.21
C PRO A 106 -13.63 4.85 9.70
N ALA A 107 -13.56 5.09 11.01
CA ALA A 107 -13.77 6.43 11.57
C ALA A 107 -12.69 7.41 11.07
N TRP A 108 -11.42 6.99 11.00
CA TRP A 108 -10.36 7.81 10.44
C TRP A 108 -10.54 8.01 8.93
N TYR A 109 -10.85 6.93 8.19
CA TYR A 109 -11.01 6.98 6.73
C TYR A 109 -12.10 7.96 6.30
N ARG A 110 -13.25 7.99 7.00
CA ARG A 110 -14.34 8.95 6.72
C ARG A 110 -13.88 10.40 6.73
N THR A 111 -12.89 10.73 7.57
CA THR A 111 -12.33 12.09 7.65
C THR A 111 -11.27 12.39 6.58
N GLN A 112 -10.74 11.35 5.90
CA GLN A 112 -9.57 11.44 5.03
C GLN A 112 -9.83 11.04 3.57
N LEU A 113 -11.08 10.87 3.15
CA LEU A 113 -11.42 10.41 1.79
C LEU A 113 -10.83 11.28 0.68
N LYS A 114 -10.68 12.59 0.91
CA LYS A 114 -10.05 13.55 -0.02
C LYS A 114 -8.60 13.88 0.37
N GLY A 115 -8.06 13.22 1.35
CA GLY A 115 -6.72 13.44 1.90
C GLY A 115 -5.86 12.18 1.83
N GLU A 116 -5.45 11.71 2.99
CA GLU A 116 -4.45 10.65 3.13
C GLU A 116 -5.00 9.20 3.02
N ALA A 117 -6.31 9.01 2.84
CA ALA A 117 -6.95 7.69 2.93
C ALA A 117 -6.32 6.65 1.98
N ILE A 118 -6.22 6.93 0.69
CA ILE A 118 -5.66 5.98 -0.27
C ILE A 118 -4.16 5.80 -0.06
N GLY A 119 -3.43 6.89 0.17
CA GLY A 119 -1.99 6.85 0.44
C GLY A 119 -1.63 6.00 1.65
N SER A 120 -2.47 5.99 2.70
CA SER A 120 -2.24 5.12 3.86
C SER A 120 -2.37 3.64 3.49
N ILE A 121 -3.30 3.27 2.60
CA ILE A 121 -3.41 1.88 2.14
C ILE A 121 -2.27 1.51 1.19
N VAL A 122 -1.78 2.45 0.36
CA VAL A 122 -0.57 2.21 -0.44
C VAL A 122 0.63 1.90 0.46
N HIS A 123 0.80 2.60 1.58
CA HIS A 123 1.80 2.28 2.59
C HIS A 123 1.63 0.83 3.11
N GLU A 124 0.42 0.44 3.49
CA GLU A 124 0.13 -0.91 3.97
C GLU A 124 0.35 -2.01 2.90
N LEU A 125 0.06 -1.71 1.63
CA LEU A 125 0.37 -2.63 0.52
C LEU A 125 1.86 -2.95 0.41
N VAL A 126 2.72 -1.97 0.72
CA VAL A 126 4.17 -2.21 0.75
C VAL A 126 4.50 -3.24 1.83
N HIS A 127 3.88 -3.16 3.00
CA HIS A 127 4.07 -4.17 4.05
C HIS A 127 3.60 -5.57 3.61
N VAL A 128 2.49 -5.68 2.86
CA VAL A 128 2.07 -6.96 2.26
C VAL A 128 3.17 -7.54 1.38
N ALA A 129 3.86 -6.71 0.59
CA ALA A 129 4.94 -7.17 -0.29
C ALA A 129 6.26 -7.40 0.45
N GLN A 130 6.55 -6.66 1.53
CA GLN A 130 7.83 -6.73 2.25
C GLN A 130 8.12 -8.09 2.85
N GLN A 131 7.20 -8.67 3.62
CA GLN A 131 7.33 -9.96 4.30
C GLN A 131 8.70 -10.11 5.04
N TYR A 132 9.16 -9.03 5.70
CA TYR A 132 10.48 -8.98 6.31
C TYR A 132 10.59 -9.88 7.52
N ARG A 133 11.78 -10.40 7.77
CA ARG A 133 12.10 -11.19 8.96
C ARG A 133 12.34 -10.27 10.16
N ARG A 134 12.21 -10.80 11.38
CA ARG A 134 12.24 -10.06 12.66
C ARG A 134 13.47 -9.18 12.91
N ARG A 135 14.55 -9.31 12.14
CA ARG A 135 15.82 -8.56 12.34
C ARG A 135 15.94 -7.31 11.46
N ALA A 136 14.92 -6.96 10.69
CA ALA A 136 14.95 -5.74 9.91
C ALA A 136 14.85 -4.51 10.84
N PRO A 137 15.64 -3.45 10.60
CA PRO A 137 15.52 -2.22 11.39
C PRO A 137 14.15 -1.57 11.21
N GLY A 138 13.46 -1.26 12.31
CA GLY A 138 12.11 -0.73 12.28
C GLY A 138 11.98 0.54 11.44
N TRP A 139 12.97 1.43 11.47
CA TRP A 139 12.96 2.65 10.67
C TRP A 139 13.02 2.39 9.14
N LEU A 140 13.65 1.29 8.70
CA LEU A 140 13.62 0.87 7.29
C LEU A 140 12.32 0.16 6.95
N VAL A 141 11.80 -0.66 7.88
CA VAL A 141 10.53 -1.35 7.70
C VAL A 141 9.42 -0.33 7.37
N GLU A 142 9.41 0.81 8.06
CA GLU A 142 8.43 1.88 7.89
C GLU A 142 8.87 2.95 6.87
N GLY A 143 10.17 3.19 6.77
CA GLY A 143 10.71 4.21 5.86
C GLY A 143 10.56 3.85 4.39
N VAL A 144 10.66 2.57 4.02
CA VAL A 144 10.46 2.10 2.65
C VAL A 144 9.00 2.28 2.19
N PRO A 145 7.96 1.91 2.96
CA PRO A 145 6.58 2.21 2.61
C PRO A 145 6.32 3.71 2.43
N ASP A 146 6.79 4.53 3.35
CA ASP A 146 6.63 5.98 3.24
C ASP A 146 7.43 6.57 2.08
N TYR A 147 8.61 6.03 1.73
CA TYR A 147 9.30 6.42 0.50
C TYR A 147 8.45 6.13 -0.74
N ILE A 148 7.91 4.92 -0.86
CA ILE A 148 7.06 4.54 -2.00
C ILE A 148 5.79 5.39 -2.02
N ARG A 149 5.15 5.59 -0.88
CA ARG A 149 3.96 6.43 -0.76
C ARG A 149 4.23 7.87 -1.17
N TRP A 150 5.16 8.56 -0.49
CA TRP A 150 5.30 10.01 -0.57
C TRP A 150 6.13 10.49 -1.75
N TYR A 151 7.05 9.69 -2.27
CA TYR A 151 7.91 10.11 -3.38
C TYR A 151 7.55 9.46 -4.71
N LEU A 152 6.84 8.32 -4.71
CA LEU A 152 6.48 7.64 -5.95
C LEU A 152 4.97 7.67 -6.22
N TYR A 153 4.13 7.43 -5.20
CA TYR A 153 2.68 7.41 -5.37
C TYR A 153 2.06 8.83 -5.35
N GLU A 154 2.34 9.65 -4.33
CA GLU A 154 1.75 10.98 -4.15
C GLU A 154 2.81 12.10 -3.95
N PRO A 155 3.82 12.25 -4.87
CA PRO A 155 4.92 13.20 -4.71
C PRO A 155 4.46 14.65 -4.62
N GLN A 156 3.32 14.98 -5.24
CA GLN A 156 2.73 16.32 -5.23
C GLN A 156 2.25 16.76 -3.84
N SER A 157 2.01 15.81 -2.93
CA SER A 157 1.53 16.11 -1.57
C SER A 157 2.59 16.74 -0.67
N LYS A 158 3.89 16.50 -0.99
CA LYS A 158 5.06 16.96 -0.22
C LYS A 158 5.04 16.52 1.25
N GLY A 159 4.38 15.40 1.54
CA GLY A 159 4.12 14.92 2.90
C GLY A 159 5.35 14.59 3.73
N CYS A 160 6.51 14.38 3.09
CA CYS A 160 7.79 14.12 3.76
C CYS A 160 8.75 15.32 3.76
N GLU A 161 8.33 16.52 3.37
CA GLU A 161 9.20 17.70 3.43
C GLU A 161 9.60 18.02 4.87
N ILE A 162 10.88 18.27 5.07
CA ILE A 162 11.45 18.67 6.37
C ILE A 162 11.87 20.11 6.25
N PRO A 163 11.25 21.05 6.98
CA PRO A 163 11.61 22.45 6.91
C PRO A 163 13.01 22.68 7.53
N PRO A 164 13.81 23.66 7.03
CA PRO A 164 15.18 23.92 7.49
C PRO A 164 15.31 24.05 9.02
N ARG A 165 14.34 24.66 9.69
CA ARG A 165 14.32 24.80 11.16
C ARG A 165 14.32 23.47 11.93
N ARG A 166 14.00 22.36 11.26
CA ARG A 166 14.01 21.00 11.85
C ARG A 166 15.23 20.19 11.42
N ALA A 167 16.09 20.69 10.54
CA ALA A 167 17.23 19.98 10.00
C ALA A 167 18.15 19.44 11.11
N ALA A 168 18.57 20.29 12.04
CA ALA A 168 19.48 19.91 13.13
C ALA A 168 18.93 18.80 14.04
N SER A 169 17.62 18.73 14.24
CA SER A 169 16.95 17.72 15.06
C SER A 169 16.50 16.49 14.26
N ALA A 170 16.64 16.50 12.95
CA ALA A 170 16.21 15.39 12.11
C ALA A 170 17.11 14.17 12.32
N ARG A 171 16.48 13.01 12.47
CA ARG A 171 17.17 11.73 12.62
C ARG A 171 16.70 10.81 11.50
N PHE A 172 17.63 10.23 10.76
CA PHE A 172 17.29 9.33 9.64
C PHE A 172 16.44 8.11 10.09
N ASP A 173 16.59 7.72 11.36
CA ASP A 173 15.89 6.61 12.00
C ASP A 173 14.74 7.05 12.93
N GLY A 174 14.32 8.33 12.84
CA GLY A 174 13.45 8.96 13.85
C GLY A 174 11.96 8.74 13.67
N SER A 175 11.47 8.58 12.44
CA SER A 175 10.06 8.34 12.14
C SER A 175 9.87 7.94 10.67
N TYR A 176 8.68 7.46 10.36
CA TYR A 176 8.25 7.06 9.02
C TYR A 176 8.65 8.05 7.91
N ARG A 177 8.09 9.27 7.97
CA ARG A 177 8.29 10.32 6.95
C ARG A 177 9.72 10.86 6.92
N VAL A 178 10.36 10.96 8.08
CA VAL A 178 11.74 11.45 8.17
C VAL A 178 12.70 10.42 7.56
N SER A 179 12.49 9.14 7.85
CA SER A 179 13.25 8.05 7.25
C SER A 179 13.05 8.00 5.73
N ALA A 180 11.83 8.20 5.24
CA ALA A 180 11.53 8.28 3.81
C ALA A 180 12.25 9.46 3.12
N ASN A 181 12.30 10.63 3.77
CA ASN A 181 13.03 11.79 3.26
C ASN A 181 14.54 11.51 3.15
N PHE A 182 15.12 10.87 4.17
CA PHE A 182 16.51 10.42 4.12
C PHE A 182 16.75 9.42 2.99
N LEU A 183 15.90 8.41 2.85
CA LEU A 183 15.98 7.43 1.76
C LEU A 183 15.94 8.12 0.40
N ASN A 184 15.00 9.06 0.20
CA ASN A 184 14.91 9.81 -1.06
C ASN A 184 16.19 10.58 -1.37
N PHE A 185 16.80 11.23 -0.35
CA PHE A 185 18.07 11.91 -0.51
C PHE A 185 19.18 10.95 -0.98
N VAL A 186 19.34 9.80 -0.33
CA VAL A 186 20.39 8.83 -0.65
C VAL A 186 20.17 8.20 -2.03
N ILE A 187 18.94 7.78 -2.32
CA ILE A 187 18.57 7.17 -3.60
C ILE A 187 18.81 8.14 -4.76
N GLY A 188 18.36 9.38 -4.62
CA GLY A 188 18.52 10.39 -5.66
C GLY A 188 19.95 10.78 -5.94
N LYS A 189 20.82 10.72 -4.92
CA LYS A 189 22.20 11.17 -5.04
C LYS A 189 23.19 10.05 -5.35
N TYR A 190 23.00 8.86 -4.80
CA TYR A 190 24.02 7.81 -4.80
C TYR A 190 23.63 6.57 -5.58
N ASP A 191 22.48 5.94 -5.26
CA ASP A 191 22.16 4.64 -5.82
C ASP A 191 20.63 4.44 -5.97
N LYS A 192 20.15 4.46 -7.21
CA LYS A 192 18.74 4.29 -7.54
C LYS A 192 18.20 2.89 -7.22
N ASP A 193 19.06 1.90 -7.12
CA ASP A 193 18.69 0.52 -6.79
C ASP A 193 18.81 0.20 -5.29
N LEU A 194 19.20 1.16 -4.46
CA LEU A 194 19.41 0.96 -3.03
C LEU A 194 18.21 0.31 -2.32
N ILE A 195 16.97 0.70 -2.68
CA ILE A 195 15.76 0.09 -2.10
C ILE A 195 15.67 -1.41 -2.37
N LYS A 196 16.04 -1.86 -3.56
CA LYS A 196 16.03 -3.29 -3.92
C LYS A 196 17.00 -4.09 -3.07
N GLU A 197 18.19 -3.55 -2.87
CA GLU A 197 19.24 -4.18 -2.08
C GLU A 197 18.87 -4.25 -0.59
N LEU A 198 18.40 -3.14 -0.04
CA LEU A 198 17.91 -3.08 1.34
C LEU A 198 16.75 -4.05 1.56
N ASN A 199 15.79 -4.07 0.63
CA ASN A 199 14.65 -4.97 0.66
C ASN A 199 15.09 -6.45 0.64
N SER A 200 15.97 -6.84 -0.28
CA SER A 200 16.47 -8.21 -0.38
C SER A 200 17.16 -8.63 0.91
N ALA A 201 18.09 -7.81 1.40
CA ALA A 201 18.83 -8.08 2.63
C ALA A 201 17.91 -8.22 3.86
N MET A 202 16.91 -7.35 3.99
CA MET A 202 15.94 -7.40 5.10
C MET A 202 15.03 -8.63 5.02
N ARG A 203 14.54 -8.97 3.82
CA ARG A 203 13.68 -10.13 3.60
C ARG A 203 14.41 -11.43 3.90
N GLU A 204 15.68 -11.52 3.51
CA GLU A 204 16.51 -12.68 3.77
C GLU A 204 17.01 -12.76 5.23
N GLY A 205 16.82 -11.69 6.01
CA GLY A 205 17.36 -11.58 7.37
C GLY A 205 18.87 -11.42 7.42
N LYS A 206 19.46 -10.88 6.35
CA LYS A 206 20.90 -10.65 6.15
C LYS A 206 21.29 -9.17 6.21
N TYR A 207 20.34 -8.29 6.58
CA TYR A 207 20.66 -6.86 6.68
C TYR A 207 21.84 -6.62 7.62
N ASP A 208 22.82 -5.90 7.11
CA ASP A 208 23.97 -5.37 7.82
C ASP A 208 24.20 -3.92 7.40
N ALA A 209 24.62 -3.06 8.35
CA ALA A 209 24.84 -1.63 8.07
C ALA A 209 25.98 -1.38 7.06
N GLY A 210 26.87 -2.33 6.82
CA GLY A 210 27.90 -2.24 5.79
C GLY A 210 27.35 -2.14 4.37
N ILE A 211 26.07 -2.49 4.15
CA ILE A 211 25.40 -2.34 2.84
C ILE A 211 25.44 -0.89 2.36
N TRP A 212 25.30 0.09 3.27
CA TRP A 212 25.36 1.51 2.94
C TRP A 212 26.71 1.87 2.33
N LYS A 213 27.80 1.47 3.00
CA LYS A 213 29.16 1.72 2.52
C LYS A 213 29.44 1.01 1.19
N THR A 214 28.97 -0.19 1.03
CA THR A 214 29.12 -0.96 -0.21
C THR A 214 28.43 -0.28 -1.40
N ARG A 215 27.24 0.30 -1.19
CA ARG A 215 26.41 0.87 -2.26
C ARG A 215 26.68 2.35 -2.52
N THR A 216 27.15 3.09 -1.51
CA THR A 216 27.31 4.55 -1.61
C THR A 216 28.74 5.05 -1.35
N SER A 217 29.65 4.19 -0.91
CA SER A 217 30.98 4.51 -0.39
C SER A 217 30.98 5.25 0.95
N HIS A 218 29.83 5.41 1.60
CA HIS A 218 29.65 6.12 2.86
C HIS A 218 28.90 5.28 3.87
N THR A 219 29.17 5.46 5.16
CA THR A 219 28.34 4.88 6.23
C THR A 219 26.99 5.57 6.30
N VAL A 220 26.01 4.96 6.96
CA VAL A 220 24.68 5.58 7.13
C VAL A 220 24.75 6.85 7.94
N GLU A 221 25.70 6.95 8.90
CA GLU A 221 25.94 8.13 9.71
C GLU A 221 26.52 9.27 8.88
N GLU A 222 27.51 9.01 8.01
CA GLU A 222 28.08 10.00 7.08
C GLU A 222 27.02 10.53 6.12
N LEU A 223 26.17 9.64 5.58
CA LEU A 223 25.02 10.01 4.73
C LEU A 223 24.01 10.86 5.49
N ALA A 224 23.77 10.55 6.76
CA ALA A 224 22.86 11.32 7.60
C ALA A 224 23.35 12.75 7.86
N GLU A 225 24.64 12.93 8.13
CA GLU A 225 25.22 14.27 8.30
C GLU A 225 25.19 15.08 7.00
N GLU A 226 25.42 14.46 5.86
CA GLU A 226 25.31 15.13 4.58
C GLU A 226 23.85 15.50 4.24
N TRP A 227 22.91 14.60 4.52
CA TRP A 227 21.49 14.86 4.38
C TRP A 227 21.03 16.04 5.23
N LYS A 228 21.42 16.13 6.51
CA LYS A 228 21.11 17.28 7.37
C LYS A 228 21.60 18.59 6.78
N LYS A 229 22.83 18.62 6.27
CA LYS A 229 23.38 19.82 5.59
C LYS A 229 22.54 20.21 4.37
N SER A 230 22.05 19.23 3.61
CA SER A 230 21.18 19.52 2.47
C SER A 230 19.84 20.15 2.88
N LEU A 231 19.29 19.74 4.02
CA LEU A 231 18.06 20.31 4.57
C LEU A 231 18.25 21.77 5.01
N GLU A 232 19.41 22.11 5.61
CA GLU A 232 19.75 23.48 6.01
C GLU A 232 19.87 24.42 4.81
N GLY A 233 20.42 23.93 3.69
CA GLY A 233 20.57 24.70 2.45
C GLY A 233 19.27 24.88 1.64
N GLY A 234 18.15 24.34 2.09
CA GLY A 234 16.86 24.43 1.39
C GLY A 234 16.80 23.62 0.10
N HIS A 235 17.73 22.71 -0.15
CA HIS A 235 17.72 21.81 -1.30
C HIS A 235 16.96 20.56 -0.93
N THR A 236 15.66 20.52 -1.24
CA THR A 236 14.95 19.24 -1.34
C THR A 236 15.56 18.51 -2.54
N ALA A 237 16.09 17.29 -2.31
CA ALA A 237 16.55 16.43 -3.40
C ALA A 237 15.43 16.32 -4.45
N ALA A 238 15.79 16.52 -5.71
CA ALA A 238 14.83 16.40 -6.81
C ALA A 238 14.18 15.02 -6.76
N THR A 239 12.87 14.99 -6.92
CA THR A 239 12.09 13.75 -7.12
C THR A 239 12.64 13.05 -8.36
N PRO A 240 12.90 11.74 -8.33
CA PRO A 240 13.44 10.97 -9.46
C PRO A 240 12.49 10.93 -10.66
#